data_5355e3bcd6bcc1cf0889be5b2eaafbc8
#
_entry.id   5355e3bcd6bcc1cf0889be5b2eaafbc8
#
_cell.length_a   1.000
_cell.length_b   1.000
_cell.length_c   1.000
_cell.angle_alpha   90.00
_cell.angle_beta   90.00
_cell.angle_gamma   90.00
#
_symmetry.space_group_name_H-M   'P 1'
#
loop_
_entity.id
_entity.type
_entity.pdbx_description
1 polymer ?
#
loop_
_entity_poly.entity_id
_entity_poly.type
_entity_poly.pdbx_seq_one_letter_code
_entity_poly.pdbx_strand_id
1 'polypeptide(L)'
;WNSKGELFLQFRSRLKKNHPQTWDSSCSGHLSTGQDYYEAAIRELEEEIGLDETQTKAIRPVFKVKSCPETEQEHVWLYEMVHDGPFQLQAEEIEDGRFFSQNDIQKMISENPVQFAPSFVYIWNLYLRQQKS
;
A
#
# COMPACT_ATOMS: atom_id res chain seq x y z
N TRP A 1 -4.38 5.58 6.07
CA TRP A 1 -5.53 6.50 6.11
C TRP A 1 -5.14 7.78 6.80
N ASN A 2 -5.71 8.90 6.41
CA ASN A 2 -5.61 10.13 7.18
C ASN A 2 -6.82 10.27 8.12
N SER A 3 -6.85 11.34 8.91
CA SER A 3 -7.95 11.59 9.84
C SER A 3 -9.29 11.91 9.15
N LYS A 4 -9.26 12.18 7.85
CA LYS A 4 -10.46 12.43 7.04
C LYS A 4 -11.01 11.17 6.38
N GLY A 5 -10.37 10.02 6.60
CA GLY A 5 -10.78 8.76 5.97
C GLY A 5 -10.32 8.59 4.53
N GLU A 6 -9.34 9.36 4.10
CA GLU A 6 -8.74 9.23 2.78
C GLU A 6 -7.52 8.33 2.85
N LEU A 7 -7.27 7.57 1.79
CA LEU A 7 -6.17 6.63 1.70
C LEU A 7 -5.01 7.22 0.92
N PHE A 8 -3.80 7.15 1.51
CA PHE A 8 -2.57 7.56 0.82
C PHE A 8 -2.12 6.44 -0.13
N LEU A 9 -1.98 6.79 -1.41
CA LEU A 9 -1.46 5.87 -2.43
C LEU A 9 -0.15 6.41 -2.98
N GLN A 10 0.79 5.51 -3.26
CA GLN A 10 2.01 5.87 -3.95
C GLN A 10 1.84 5.70 -5.45
N PHE A 11 2.47 6.60 -6.22
CA PHE A 11 2.61 6.44 -7.67
C PHE A 11 4.00 5.86 -7.93
N ARG A 12 4.03 4.62 -8.40
CA ARG A 12 5.28 3.87 -8.56
C ARG A 12 6.20 4.54 -9.57
N SER A 13 7.48 4.60 -9.22
CA SER A 13 8.49 5.21 -10.08
C SER A 13 8.57 4.53 -11.45
N ARG A 14 8.89 5.30 -12.47
CA ARG A 14 9.21 4.78 -13.81
C ARG A 14 10.40 3.82 -13.80
N LEU A 15 11.24 3.88 -12.77
CA LEU A 15 12.41 3.02 -12.61
C LEU A 15 12.07 1.62 -12.11
N LYS A 16 10.85 1.40 -11.67
CA LYS A 16 10.42 0.07 -11.18
C LYS A 16 10.28 -0.89 -12.35
N LYS A 17 10.71 -2.15 -12.15
CA LYS A 17 10.61 -3.19 -13.18
C LYS A 17 9.18 -3.65 -13.39
N ASN A 18 8.43 -3.79 -12.28
CA ASN A 18 7.05 -4.27 -12.30
C ASN A 18 6.09 -3.11 -12.10
N HIS A 19 5.14 -3.00 -13.04
CA HIS A 19 4.05 -2.03 -12.96
C HIS A 19 4.50 -0.58 -12.68
N PRO A 20 5.50 -0.04 -13.47
CA PRO A 20 5.92 1.34 -13.29
C PRO A 20 4.77 2.30 -13.58
N GLN A 21 4.83 3.47 -12.94
CA GLN A 21 3.86 4.56 -13.16
C GLN A 21 2.40 4.11 -12.97
N THR A 22 2.17 3.32 -11.92
CA THR A 22 0.83 2.94 -11.48
C THR A 22 0.65 3.32 -10.01
N TRP A 23 -0.61 3.54 -9.62
CA TRP A 23 -0.97 3.77 -8.22
C TRP A 23 -0.99 2.44 -7.47
N ASP A 24 -0.44 2.44 -6.27
CA ASP A 24 -0.33 1.27 -5.41
C ASP A 24 -0.57 1.67 -3.96
N SER A 25 -0.66 0.69 -3.07
CA SER A 25 -0.79 0.92 -1.63
C SER A 25 0.29 1.87 -1.11
N SER A 26 0.08 2.44 0.08
CA SER A 26 0.99 3.44 0.64
C SER A 26 2.44 2.99 0.67
N CYS A 27 2.68 1.73 1.02
CA CYS A 27 3.97 1.09 0.83
C CYS A 27 3.81 -0.41 0.77
N SER A 28 4.75 -1.07 0.12
CA SER A 28 4.77 -2.52 0.00
C SER A 28 6.21 -2.98 -0.19
N GLY A 29 6.49 -4.21 0.23
CA GLY A 29 7.81 -4.77 0.06
C GLY A 29 7.80 -6.27 0.31
N HIS A 30 8.93 -6.89 0.06
CA HIS A 30 9.12 -8.33 0.22
C HIS A 30 9.79 -8.62 1.55
N LEU A 31 9.51 -9.81 2.11
CA LEU A 31 10.24 -10.28 3.29
C LEU A 31 11.72 -10.49 2.95
N SER A 32 12.58 -9.95 3.79
CA SER A 32 14.00 -10.31 3.77
C SER A 32 14.21 -11.55 4.62
N THR A 33 15.26 -12.30 4.31
CA THR A 33 15.61 -13.50 5.07
C THR A 33 15.72 -13.17 6.56
N GLY A 34 15.00 -13.93 7.39
CA GLY A 34 15.01 -13.75 8.84
C GLY A 34 14.06 -12.69 9.38
N GLN A 35 13.33 -11.99 8.53
CA GLN A 35 12.32 -11.03 8.95
C GLN A 35 10.93 -11.67 9.01
N ASP A 36 10.10 -11.22 9.96
CA ASP A 36 8.67 -11.51 9.92
C ASP A 36 7.92 -10.40 9.18
N TYR A 37 6.61 -10.61 8.96
CA TYR A 37 5.78 -9.65 8.21
C TYR A 37 5.68 -8.30 8.90
N TYR A 38 5.61 -8.28 10.23
CA TYR A 38 5.51 -7.04 11.00
C TYR A 38 6.79 -6.21 10.87
N GLU A 39 7.95 -6.86 11.03
CA GLU A 39 9.26 -6.20 10.87
C GLU A 39 9.43 -5.64 9.46
N ALA A 40 9.01 -6.41 8.45
CA ALA A 40 9.08 -5.98 7.06
C ALA A 40 8.19 -4.77 6.81
N ALA A 41 6.98 -4.75 7.37
CA ALA A 41 6.05 -3.63 7.23
C ALA A 41 6.64 -2.34 7.83
N ILE A 42 7.22 -2.44 9.03
CA ILE A 42 7.86 -1.30 9.70
C ILE A 42 9.03 -0.77 8.87
N ARG A 43 9.89 -1.67 8.40
CA ARG A 43 11.04 -1.29 7.56
C ARG A 43 10.59 -0.54 6.32
N GLU A 44 9.57 -1.05 5.63
CA GLU A 44 9.08 -0.42 4.40
C GLU A 44 8.47 0.97 4.66
N LEU A 45 7.75 1.13 5.78
CA LEU A 45 7.21 2.43 6.16
C LEU A 45 8.33 3.46 6.40
N GLU A 46 9.41 3.03 7.04
CA GLU A 46 10.55 3.90 7.31
C GLU A 46 11.31 4.25 6.02
N GLU A 47 11.57 3.26 5.17
CA GLU A 47 12.35 3.43 3.95
C GLU A 47 11.60 4.14 2.83
N GLU A 48 10.34 3.77 2.59
CA GLU A 48 9.61 4.27 1.42
C GLU A 48 8.91 5.60 1.67
N ILE A 49 8.33 5.80 2.84
CA ILE A 49 7.56 7.02 3.13
C ILE A 49 8.07 7.81 4.33
N GLY A 50 9.19 7.38 4.89
CA GLY A 50 9.95 8.19 5.84
C GLY A 50 9.36 8.32 7.25
N LEU A 51 8.56 7.37 7.69
CA LEU A 51 8.03 7.37 9.06
C LEU A 51 9.11 6.95 10.05
N ASP A 52 9.07 7.51 11.26
CA ASP A 52 10.01 7.15 12.30
C ASP A 52 9.47 5.99 13.17
N GLU A 53 10.31 5.51 14.07
CA GLU A 53 10.02 4.39 14.97
C GLU A 53 8.78 4.61 15.83
N THR A 54 8.56 5.84 16.28
CA THR A 54 7.39 6.14 17.10
C THR A 54 6.09 6.13 16.28
N GLN A 55 6.17 6.56 15.03
CA GLN A 55 5.03 6.59 14.12
C GLN A 55 4.64 5.19 13.66
N THR A 56 5.61 4.33 13.35
CA THR A 56 5.36 2.98 12.85
C THR A 56 4.71 2.05 13.88
N LYS A 57 4.81 2.38 15.17
CA LYS A 57 4.14 1.59 16.23
C LYS A 57 2.63 1.61 16.13
N ALA A 58 2.06 2.55 15.39
CA ALA A 58 0.62 2.67 15.22
C ALA A 58 0.03 1.69 14.20
N ILE A 59 0.85 0.95 13.47
CA ILE A 59 0.32 -0.02 12.49
C ILE A 59 -0.37 -1.19 13.19
N ARG A 60 -1.41 -1.70 12.53
CA ARG A 60 -2.14 -2.87 13.03
C ARG A 60 -2.45 -3.83 11.88
N PRO A 61 -2.46 -5.15 12.12
CA PRO A 61 -2.79 -6.11 11.08
C PRO A 61 -4.27 -6.08 10.74
N VAL A 62 -4.60 -6.28 9.48
CA VAL A 62 -5.98 -6.36 9.01
C VAL A 62 -6.32 -7.80 8.60
N PHE A 63 -5.59 -8.34 7.62
CA PHE A 63 -5.76 -9.73 7.20
C PHE A 63 -4.55 -10.24 6.43
N LYS A 64 -4.48 -11.56 6.27
CA LYS A 64 -3.46 -12.22 5.46
C LYS A 64 -4.09 -12.69 4.15
N VAL A 65 -3.41 -12.46 3.05
CA VAL A 65 -3.80 -12.93 1.73
C VAL A 65 -2.88 -14.09 1.33
N LYS A 66 -3.46 -15.23 0.99
CA LYS A 66 -2.69 -16.38 0.50
C LYS A 66 -2.09 -16.06 -0.85
N SER A 67 -0.97 -16.69 -1.19
CA SER A 67 -0.34 -16.50 -2.49
C SER A 67 -1.32 -16.82 -3.63
N CYS A 68 -1.33 -15.94 -4.63
CA CYS A 68 -2.19 -16.06 -5.80
C CYS A 68 -1.57 -15.28 -6.95
N PRO A 69 -2.05 -15.47 -8.20
CA PRO A 69 -1.48 -14.74 -9.34
C PRO A 69 -1.52 -13.23 -9.18
N GLU A 70 -2.57 -12.68 -8.58
CA GLU A 70 -2.75 -11.23 -8.39
C GLU A 70 -1.69 -10.63 -7.46
N THR A 71 -1.16 -11.41 -6.52
CA THR A 71 -0.08 -11.00 -5.61
C THR A 71 1.28 -11.55 -6.04
N GLU A 72 1.43 -11.91 -7.33
CA GLU A 72 2.66 -12.46 -7.89
C GLU A 72 3.12 -13.74 -7.15
N GLN A 73 2.15 -14.57 -6.74
CA GLN A 73 2.36 -15.83 -6.01
C GLN A 73 2.98 -15.65 -4.62
N GLU A 74 2.82 -14.48 -4.02
CA GLU A 74 3.33 -14.21 -2.68
C GLU A 74 2.21 -14.18 -1.65
N HIS A 75 2.53 -14.62 -0.42
CA HIS A 75 1.66 -14.37 0.73
C HIS A 75 1.82 -12.91 1.13
N VAL A 76 0.72 -12.25 1.42
CA VAL A 76 0.70 -10.82 1.79
C VAL A 76 -0.05 -10.64 3.10
N TRP A 77 0.54 -9.88 4.02
CA TRP A 77 -0.16 -9.36 5.19
C TRP A 77 -0.52 -7.91 4.92
N LEU A 78 -1.77 -7.56 5.11
CA LEU A 78 -2.22 -6.18 5.05
C LEU A 78 -2.22 -5.58 6.45
N TYR A 79 -1.55 -4.43 6.57
CA TYR A 79 -1.55 -3.61 7.79
C TYR A 79 -2.19 -2.27 7.47
N GLU A 80 -2.73 -1.61 8.49
CA GLU A 80 -3.23 -0.25 8.33
C GLU A 80 -2.81 0.62 9.50
N MET A 81 -2.82 1.93 9.27
CA MET A 81 -2.58 2.93 10.30
C MET A 81 -3.22 4.25 9.89
N VAL A 82 -3.34 5.17 10.85
CA VAL A 82 -3.82 6.53 10.59
C VAL A 82 -2.65 7.50 10.73
N HIS A 83 -2.43 8.30 9.70
CA HIS A 83 -1.37 9.31 9.69
C HIS A 83 -1.70 10.37 8.64
N ASP A 84 -1.64 11.64 9.04
CA ASP A 84 -2.02 12.75 8.14
C ASP A 84 -0.89 13.23 7.23
N GLY A 85 0.29 12.66 7.35
CA GLY A 85 1.46 13.16 6.65
C GLY A 85 2.07 14.36 7.36
N PRO A 86 2.99 15.08 6.72
CA PRO A 86 3.54 14.76 5.40
C PRO A 86 4.43 13.52 5.42
N PHE A 87 4.67 12.96 4.25
CA PHE A 87 5.56 11.81 4.09
C PHE A 87 6.79 12.23 3.30
N GLN A 88 7.92 11.58 3.59
CA GLN A 88 9.15 11.73 2.81
C GLN A 88 9.29 10.53 1.89
N LEU A 89 9.02 10.74 0.60
CA LEU A 89 8.98 9.66 -0.38
C LEU A 89 10.37 9.32 -0.89
N GLN A 90 10.65 8.00 -1.00
CA GLN A 90 11.90 7.51 -1.58
C GLN A 90 11.81 7.63 -3.10
N ALA A 91 12.56 8.55 -3.69
CA ALA A 91 12.44 8.93 -5.10
C ALA A 91 12.69 7.76 -6.07
N GLU A 92 13.54 6.80 -5.71
CA GLU A 92 13.82 5.65 -6.58
C GLU A 92 12.63 4.70 -6.68
N GLU A 93 11.78 4.68 -5.67
CA GLU A 93 10.61 3.80 -5.59
C GLU A 93 9.31 4.52 -5.95
N ILE A 94 9.18 5.79 -5.60
CA ILE A 94 7.93 6.53 -5.59
C ILE A 94 8.12 7.88 -6.27
N GLU A 95 7.38 8.13 -7.36
CA GLU A 95 7.41 9.44 -8.06
C GLU A 95 6.47 10.45 -7.42
N ASP A 96 5.33 10.00 -6.88
CA ASP A 96 4.32 10.86 -6.32
C ASP A 96 3.54 10.09 -5.25
N GLY A 97 2.86 10.83 -4.41
CA GLY A 97 1.97 10.24 -3.42
C GLY A 97 0.83 11.20 -3.13
N ARG A 98 -0.38 10.67 -2.99
CA ARG A 98 -1.58 11.48 -2.76
C ARG A 98 -2.59 10.73 -1.90
N PHE A 99 -3.41 11.51 -1.19
CA PHE A 99 -4.59 10.98 -0.51
C PHE A 99 -5.77 10.97 -1.47
N PHE A 100 -6.52 9.87 -1.44
CA PHE A 100 -7.74 9.70 -2.25
C PHE A 100 -8.87 9.26 -1.34
N SER A 101 -10.08 9.76 -1.59
CA SER A 101 -11.27 9.26 -0.92
C SER A 101 -11.59 7.85 -1.43
N GLN A 102 -12.34 7.07 -0.63
CA GLN A 102 -12.78 5.74 -1.06
C GLN A 102 -13.60 5.81 -2.34
N ASN A 103 -14.48 6.81 -2.44
CA ASN A 103 -15.32 6.99 -3.64
C ASN A 103 -14.48 7.27 -4.88
N ASP A 104 -13.44 8.10 -4.75
CA ASP A 104 -12.54 8.39 -5.86
C ASP A 104 -11.78 7.16 -6.31
N ILE A 105 -11.28 6.35 -5.37
CA ILE A 105 -10.57 5.11 -5.71
C ILE A 105 -11.49 4.14 -6.45
N GLN A 106 -12.69 3.94 -5.96
CA GLN A 106 -13.67 3.04 -6.59
C GLN A 106 -14.02 3.51 -8.00
N LYS A 107 -14.23 4.81 -8.17
CA LYS A 107 -14.53 5.41 -9.48
C LYS A 107 -13.37 5.22 -10.44
N MET A 108 -12.14 5.51 -10.01
CA MET A 108 -10.94 5.38 -10.84
C MET A 108 -10.72 3.92 -11.27
N ILE A 109 -10.91 2.97 -10.36
CA ILE A 109 -10.77 1.54 -10.68
C ILE A 109 -11.84 1.12 -11.71
N SER A 110 -13.07 1.60 -11.53
CA SER A 110 -14.17 1.28 -12.45
C SER A 110 -13.92 1.84 -13.85
N GLU A 111 -13.41 3.06 -13.94
CA GLU A 111 -13.19 3.73 -15.23
C GLU A 111 -11.92 3.28 -15.95
N ASN A 112 -10.83 3.06 -15.19
CA ASN A 112 -9.54 2.73 -15.79
C ASN A 112 -8.67 1.94 -14.80
N PRO A 113 -8.94 0.64 -14.61
CA PRO A 113 -8.21 -0.17 -13.62
C PRO A 113 -6.72 -0.33 -13.94
N VAL A 114 -6.28 -0.14 -15.18
CA VAL A 114 -4.89 -0.32 -15.56
C VAL A 114 -3.96 0.76 -14.98
N GLN A 115 -4.50 1.86 -14.45
CA GLN A 115 -3.68 2.86 -13.77
C GLN A 115 -3.28 2.45 -12.35
N PHE A 116 -3.73 1.29 -11.89
CA PHE A 116 -3.39 0.73 -10.58
C PHE A 116 -2.59 -0.56 -10.73
N ALA A 117 -1.71 -0.83 -9.77
CA ALA A 117 -1.06 -2.13 -9.68
C ALA A 117 -2.10 -3.22 -9.45
N PRO A 118 -2.02 -4.36 -10.16
CA PRO A 118 -3.04 -5.42 -10.02
C PRO A 118 -3.19 -5.95 -8.60
N SER A 119 -2.10 -6.07 -7.85
CA SER A 119 -2.15 -6.50 -6.46
C SER A 119 -2.93 -5.54 -5.58
N PHE A 120 -2.81 -4.23 -5.84
CA PHE A 120 -3.58 -3.24 -5.08
C PHE A 120 -5.08 -3.40 -5.34
N VAL A 121 -5.49 -3.55 -6.59
CA VAL A 121 -6.92 -3.72 -6.93
C VAL A 121 -7.48 -4.95 -6.24
N TYR A 122 -6.74 -6.05 -6.26
CA TYR A 122 -7.15 -7.30 -5.61
C TYR A 122 -7.33 -7.11 -4.09
N ILE A 123 -6.33 -6.52 -3.43
CA ILE A 123 -6.37 -6.29 -1.98
C ILE A 123 -7.46 -5.28 -1.61
N TRP A 124 -7.64 -4.23 -2.40
CA TRP A 124 -8.69 -3.23 -2.19
C TRP A 124 -10.07 -3.86 -2.21
N ASN A 125 -10.34 -4.74 -3.19
CA ASN A 125 -11.62 -5.43 -3.27
C ASN A 125 -11.86 -6.35 -2.08
N LEU A 126 -10.83 -7.04 -1.61
CA LEU A 126 -10.93 -7.86 -0.40
C LEU A 126 -11.22 -7.00 0.84
N TYR A 127 -10.54 -5.88 0.96
CA TYR A 127 -10.74 -4.94 2.06
C TYR A 127 -12.19 -4.44 2.11
N LEU A 128 -12.73 -4.03 0.97
CA LEU A 128 -14.11 -3.56 0.88
C LEU A 128 -15.13 -4.65 1.27
N ARG A 129 -14.88 -5.88 0.88
CA ARG A 129 -15.75 -7.01 1.25
C ARG A 129 -15.79 -7.20 2.77
N GLN A 130 -14.66 -7.07 3.44
CA GLN A 130 -14.59 -7.20 4.89
C GLN A 130 -15.33 -6.08 5.61
N GLN A 131 -15.30 -4.87 5.06
CA GLN A 131 -16.01 -3.74 5.65
C GLN A 131 -17.53 -3.90 5.61
N LYS A 132 -18.04 -4.72 4.68
CA LYS A 132 -19.47 -4.95 4.51
C LYS A 132 -20.02 -6.12 5.34
N SER A 133 -19.15 -6.93 5.91
CA SER A 133 -19.57 -8.12 6.68
C SER A 133 -19.78 -7.84 8.16
#